data_90ecd055a42e8ad8a07ba39328b3f609
#
_entry.id   90ecd055a42e8ad8a07ba39328b3f609
#
_cell.length_a   1.000
_cell.length_b   1.000
_cell.length_c   1.000
_cell.angle_alpha   90.00
_cell.angle_beta   90.00
_cell.angle_gamma   90.00
#
_symmetry.space_group_name_H-M   'P 1'
#
loop_
_entity.id
_entity.type
_entity.pdbx_description
1 polymer ?
#
loop_
_entity_poly.entity_id
_entity_poly.type
_entity_poly.pdbx_seq_one_letter_code
_entity_poly.pdbx_strand_id
1 'polypeptide(L)'
;MYTVGFNYMWQNFAANNFVVLYTNPRGSTGYGGAFADGINHNYPGPDFDDLMAGVDTVVSKGYIDQQRMYVSGCSGGGVLSSWVIGHTNRFAAAAVRCPVIDWLSFAGHTDIPLFTYSFFEKPFWDDPDPWLKHSSLMYVGRVTTPTLLMTGVLDRRTPMPQTEEFYAALKMRGVPAAILQFNDEFHGTASKPSNFIRTQLYMMAWFNKYTRATDGQIAQTTEGAR
;
A
#
# COMPACT_ATOMS: atom_id res chain seq x y z
N MET A 1 -8.38 13.35 -3.42
CA MET A 1 -7.61 14.49 -2.83
C MET A 1 -7.76 14.48 -1.32
N TYR A 2 -6.65 14.53 -0.60
CA TYR A 2 -6.65 14.75 0.85
C TYR A 2 -6.85 16.24 1.16
N THR A 3 -7.49 16.51 2.29
CA THR A 3 -7.78 17.84 2.78
C THR A 3 -7.30 17.99 4.23
N VAL A 4 -7.39 19.19 4.78
CA VAL A 4 -6.99 19.48 6.18
C VAL A 4 -8.04 19.05 7.23
N GLY A 5 -9.01 18.22 6.84
CA GLY A 5 -10.05 17.72 7.76
C GLY A 5 -9.48 16.77 8.81
N PHE A 6 -10.18 16.66 9.94
CA PHE A 6 -9.85 15.72 11.01
C PHE A 6 -9.99 14.28 10.53
N ASN A 7 -8.97 13.45 10.80
CA ASN A 7 -8.96 12.03 10.48
C ASN A 7 -8.55 11.21 11.71
N TYR A 8 -9.47 10.42 12.24
CA TYR A 8 -9.25 9.61 13.44
C TYR A 8 -8.06 8.67 13.34
N MET A 9 -7.88 8.00 12.18
CA MET A 9 -6.78 7.07 11.99
C MET A 9 -5.45 7.81 12.08
N TRP A 10 -5.29 8.93 11.40
CA TRP A 10 -4.05 9.70 11.44
C TRP A 10 -3.74 10.26 12.82
N GLN A 11 -4.76 10.76 13.52
CA GLN A 11 -4.62 11.24 14.90
C GLN A 11 -4.24 10.11 15.85
N ASN A 12 -4.81 8.92 15.67
CA ASN A 12 -4.45 7.76 16.48
C ASN A 12 -3.01 7.31 16.23
N PHE A 13 -2.55 7.29 14.98
CA PHE A 13 -1.13 7.02 14.68
C PHE A 13 -0.22 8.08 15.30
N ALA A 14 -0.57 9.36 15.17
CA ALA A 14 0.21 10.45 15.77
C ALA A 14 0.27 10.33 17.30
N ALA A 15 -0.84 9.99 17.96
CA ALA A 15 -0.89 9.75 19.41
C ALA A 15 -0.03 8.55 19.86
N ASN A 16 0.32 7.64 18.94
CA ASN A 16 1.22 6.50 19.15
C ASN A 16 2.64 6.74 18.61
N ASN A 17 3.08 7.99 18.56
CA ASN A 17 4.42 8.44 18.16
C ASN A 17 4.79 8.17 16.69
N PHE A 18 3.81 8.10 15.79
CA PHE A 18 4.06 8.10 14.35
C PHE A 18 3.99 9.50 13.77
N VAL A 19 4.90 9.83 12.88
CA VAL A 19 4.72 10.94 11.94
C VAL A 19 3.92 10.40 10.76
N VAL A 20 2.80 11.05 10.44
CA VAL A 20 1.89 10.61 9.37
C VAL A 20 2.07 11.54 8.16
N LEU A 21 2.59 10.99 7.07
CA LEU A 21 2.68 11.65 5.78
C LEU A 21 1.56 11.16 4.87
N TYR A 22 0.81 12.09 4.31
CA TYR A 22 -0.12 11.84 3.21
C TYR A 22 0.03 12.95 2.16
N THR A 23 0.03 12.59 0.91
CA THR A 23 0.29 13.50 -0.20
C THR A 23 -0.84 13.43 -1.22
N ASN A 24 -0.94 14.46 -2.04
CA ASN A 24 -1.75 14.46 -3.24
C ASN A 24 -0.80 14.37 -4.44
N PRO A 25 -0.42 13.17 -4.91
CA PRO A 25 0.41 13.01 -6.08
C PRO A 25 -0.37 13.40 -7.35
N ARG A 26 0.31 13.50 -8.48
CA ARG A 26 -0.38 13.64 -9.78
C ARG A 26 -1.42 12.52 -9.94
N GLY A 27 -2.51 12.82 -10.64
CA GLY A 27 -3.73 12.02 -10.61
C GLY A 27 -4.75 12.49 -9.58
N SER A 28 -4.36 13.34 -8.60
CA SER A 28 -5.28 13.93 -7.64
C SER A 28 -6.09 15.06 -8.25
N THR A 29 -7.37 15.15 -7.86
CA THR A 29 -8.26 16.25 -8.25
C THR A 29 -7.95 17.53 -7.46
N GLY A 30 -8.41 18.69 -7.94
CA GLY A 30 -8.27 19.98 -7.25
C GLY A 30 -7.03 20.79 -7.65
N TYR A 31 -6.17 20.27 -8.53
CA TYR A 31 -4.94 20.92 -9.02
C TYR A 31 -4.98 21.20 -10.52
N GLY A 32 -6.16 21.15 -11.14
CA GLY A 32 -6.36 21.32 -12.56
C GLY A 32 -6.33 20.03 -13.37
N GLY A 33 -6.87 20.06 -14.60
CA GLY A 33 -7.01 18.88 -15.47
C GLY A 33 -5.67 18.21 -15.77
N ALA A 34 -4.67 18.98 -16.19
CA ALA A 34 -3.34 18.41 -16.53
C ALA A 34 -2.68 17.65 -15.37
N PHE A 35 -2.91 18.07 -14.13
CA PHE A 35 -2.40 17.36 -12.96
C PHE A 35 -3.20 16.08 -12.69
N ALA A 36 -4.52 16.13 -12.82
CA ALA A 36 -5.40 14.97 -12.68
C ALA A 36 -5.12 13.92 -13.77
N ASP A 37 -4.86 14.35 -14.99
CA ASP A 37 -4.56 13.49 -16.15
C ASP A 37 -3.11 12.99 -16.16
N GLY A 38 -2.27 13.45 -15.25
CA GLY A 38 -0.84 13.11 -15.19
C GLY A 38 -0.51 11.63 -14.96
N ILE A 39 -1.52 10.78 -14.71
CA ILE A 39 -1.41 9.32 -14.58
C ILE A 39 -2.10 8.56 -15.72
N ASN A 40 -2.70 9.26 -16.70
CA ASN A 40 -3.37 8.60 -17.82
C ASN A 40 -2.40 7.67 -18.55
N HIS A 41 -2.85 6.45 -18.82
CA HIS A 41 -2.08 5.40 -19.49
C HIS A 41 -0.72 5.06 -18.83
N ASN A 42 -0.51 5.47 -17.57
CA ASN A 42 0.74 5.24 -16.84
C ASN A 42 0.50 5.18 -15.31
N TYR A 43 -0.40 4.30 -14.87
CA TYR A 43 -0.77 4.13 -13.45
C TYR A 43 -0.68 2.66 -12.99
N PRO A 44 0.05 2.38 -11.89
CA PRO A 44 1.01 3.24 -11.17
C PRO A 44 2.21 3.62 -12.04
N GLY A 45 2.75 4.81 -11.85
CA GLY A 45 3.86 5.33 -12.66
C GLY A 45 4.50 6.55 -11.99
N PRO A 46 4.43 7.73 -12.61
CA PRO A 46 5.07 8.94 -12.09
C PRO A 46 4.53 9.42 -10.74
N ASP A 47 3.34 8.99 -10.35
CA ASP A 47 2.77 9.19 -9.01
C ASP A 47 3.62 8.54 -7.91
N PHE A 48 4.32 7.43 -8.21
CA PHE A 48 5.33 6.85 -7.32
C PHE A 48 6.48 7.84 -7.04
N ASP A 49 6.97 8.54 -8.05
CA ASP A 49 8.05 9.53 -7.88
C ASP A 49 7.60 10.68 -6.99
N ASP A 50 6.35 11.13 -7.14
CA ASP A 50 5.75 12.17 -6.29
C ASP A 50 5.65 11.73 -4.83
N LEU A 51 5.28 10.46 -4.58
CA LEU A 51 5.26 9.89 -3.24
C LEU A 51 6.65 9.85 -2.62
N MET A 52 7.66 9.40 -3.39
CA MET A 52 9.04 9.31 -2.90
C MET A 52 9.64 10.70 -2.64
N ALA A 53 9.35 11.70 -3.47
CA ALA A 53 9.73 13.10 -3.23
C ALA A 53 9.10 13.66 -1.94
N GLY A 54 7.84 13.30 -1.66
CA GLY A 54 7.18 13.63 -0.40
C GLY A 54 7.89 13.01 0.81
N VAL A 55 8.27 11.73 0.70
CA VAL A 55 9.06 11.04 1.75
C VAL A 55 10.40 11.72 1.95
N ASP A 56 11.13 12.04 0.87
CA ASP A 56 12.44 12.71 0.94
C ASP A 56 12.33 14.09 1.62
N THR A 57 11.27 14.83 1.30
CA THR A 57 10.99 16.13 1.91
C THR A 57 10.81 16.02 3.43
N VAL A 58 10.14 15.00 3.92
CA VAL A 58 9.92 14.82 5.37
C VAL A 58 11.18 14.27 6.04
N VAL A 59 11.89 13.34 5.40
CA VAL A 59 13.17 12.81 5.90
C VAL A 59 14.22 13.92 6.03
N SER A 60 14.30 14.84 5.08
CA SER A 60 15.26 15.96 5.11
C SER A 60 15.08 16.91 6.29
N LYS A 61 13.93 16.87 6.98
CA LYS A 61 13.68 17.66 8.20
C LYS A 61 14.46 17.15 9.44
N GLY A 62 15.06 15.96 9.36
CA GLY A 62 16.02 15.43 10.35
C GLY A 62 15.41 14.79 11.60
N TYR A 63 14.08 14.70 11.73
CA TYR A 63 13.42 14.07 12.88
C TYR A 63 12.80 12.69 12.58
N ILE A 64 13.00 12.17 11.37
CA ILE A 64 12.47 10.88 10.96
C ILE A 64 13.51 9.78 11.18
N ASP A 65 13.10 8.75 11.90
CA ASP A 65 13.85 7.51 11.98
C ASP A 65 13.62 6.68 10.70
N GLN A 66 14.62 6.65 9.83
CA GLN A 66 14.56 5.97 8.54
C GLN A 66 14.51 4.42 8.66
N GLN A 67 14.86 3.86 9.82
CA GLN A 67 14.72 2.42 10.09
C GLN A 67 13.27 2.05 10.47
N ARG A 68 12.43 3.05 10.71
CA ARG A 68 11.05 2.90 11.17
C ARG A 68 10.06 3.58 10.21
N MET A 69 10.34 3.51 8.91
CA MET A 69 9.40 3.99 7.89
C MET A 69 8.47 2.86 7.45
N TYR A 70 7.19 3.17 7.30
CA TYR A 70 6.15 2.22 6.94
C TYR A 70 5.27 2.80 5.84
N VAL A 71 4.70 1.93 5.01
CA VAL A 71 3.80 2.34 3.94
C VAL A 71 2.45 1.64 4.06
N SER A 72 1.37 2.38 3.83
CA SER A 72 0.01 1.83 3.83
C SER A 72 -0.91 2.63 2.94
N GLY A 73 -1.91 1.95 2.40
CA GLY A 73 -3.02 2.56 1.68
C GLY A 73 -4.11 1.54 1.39
N CYS A 74 -5.30 2.02 1.04
CA CYS A 74 -6.45 1.19 0.66
C CYS A 74 -6.93 1.60 -0.73
N SER A 75 -7.46 0.67 -1.52
CA SER A 75 -7.95 0.91 -2.88
C SER A 75 -6.83 1.45 -3.79
N GLY A 76 -6.93 2.63 -4.35
CA GLY A 76 -5.82 3.30 -5.04
C GLY A 76 -4.57 3.41 -4.17
N GLY A 77 -4.72 3.64 -2.86
CA GLY A 77 -3.60 3.56 -1.91
C GLY A 77 -3.05 2.13 -1.74
N GLY A 78 -3.89 1.11 -1.92
CA GLY A 78 -3.48 -0.29 -1.98
C GLY A 78 -2.67 -0.61 -3.23
N VAL A 79 -3.08 -0.07 -4.39
CA VAL A 79 -2.30 -0.11 -5.64
C VAL A 79 -0.91 0.49 -5.40
N LEU A 80 -0.87 1.72 -4.87
CA LEU A 80 0.39 2.44 -4.68
C LEU A 80 1.27 1.81 -3.61
N SER A 81 0.72 1.33 -2.49
CA SER A 81 1.54 0.69 -1.45
C SER A 81 2.13 -0.64 -1.89
N SER A 82 1.41 -1.45 -2.67
CA SER A 82 1.95 -2.67 -3.27
C SER A 82 3.00 -2.36 -4.35
N TRP A 83 2.80 -1.31 -5.13
CA TRP A 83 3.77 -0.84 -6.12
C TRP A 83 5.06 -0.36 -5.46
N VAL A 84 4.95 0.48 -4.42
CA VAL A 84 6.08 1.02 -3.66
C VAL A 84 7.01 -0.10 -3.17
N ILE A 85 6.49 -1.15 -2.54
CA ILE A 85 7.33 -2.22 -2.01
C ILE A 85 7.96 -3.13 -3.09
N GLY A 86 7.44 -3.10 -4.32
CA GLY A 86 8.05 -3.74 -5.49
C GLY A 86 9.17 -2.89 -6.14
N HIS A 87 9.27 -1.60 -5.78
CA HIS A 87 10.19 -0.65 -6.43
C HIS A 87 11.21 -0.01 -5.47
N THR A 88 11.03 -0.16 -4.16
CA THR A 88 12.00 0.33 -3.16
C THR A 88 12.00 -0.49 -1.88
N ASN A 89 13.15 -0.59 -1.22
CA ASN A 89 13.34 -1.28 0.06
C ASN A 89 13.42 -0.29 1.25
N ARG A 90 12.97 0.95 1.08
CA ARG A 90 13.05 1.99 2.12
C ARG A 90 12.19 1.71 3.34
N PHE A 91 11.09 0.98 3.16
CA PHE A 91 10.09 0.76 4.21
C PHE A 91 10.37 -0.52 5.00
N ALA A 92 10.32 -0.43 6.33
CA ALA A 92 10.55 -1.55 7.24
C ALA A 92 9.39 -2.54 7.23
N ALA A 93 8.17 -2.08 7.01
CA ALA A 93 6.99 -2.90 6.81
C ALA A 93 5.92 -2.18 5.97
N ALA A 94 5.00 -2.96 5.43
CA ALA A 94 3.85 -2.46 4.68
C ALA A 94 2.52 -3.01 5.24
N ALA A 95 1.46 -2.20 5.12
CA ALA A 95 0.08 -2.65 5.30
C ALA A 95 -0.73 -2.28 4.05
N VAL A 96 -0.87 -3.25 3.16
CA VAL A 96 -1.54 -3.10 1.86
C VAL A 96 -3.01 -3.50 2.03
N ARG A 97 -3.91 -2.55 1.84
CA ARG A 97 -5.33 -2.76 2.11
C ARG A 97 -6.16 -2.67 0.84
N CYS A 98 -7.10 -3.61 0.67
CA CYS A 98 -8.03 -3.65 -0.46
C CYS A 98 -7.35 -3.25 -1.79
N PRO A 99 -6.23 -3.90 -2.18
CA PRO A 99 -5.42 -3.49 -3.32
C PRO A 99 -6.01 -3.92 -4.67
N VAL A 100 -5.54 -3.29 -5.74
CA VAL A 100 -5.43 -3.93 -7.05
C VAL A 100 -3.96 -4.23 -7.29
N ILE A 101 -3.62 -5.47 -7.54
CA ILE A 101 -2.22 -5.91 -7.72
C ILE A 101 -1.98 -6.55 -9.08
N ASP A 102 -3.02 -7.04 -9.72
CA ASP A 102 -3.03 -7.56 -11.08
C ASP A 102 -4.23 -6.99 -11.85
N TRP A 103 -3.96 -6.13 -12.81
CA TRP A 103 -4.99 -5.46 -13.57
C TRP A 103 -5.80 -6.41 -14.48
N LEU A 104 -5.20 -7.54 -14.93
CA LEU A 104 -5.91 -8.51 -15.73
C LEU A 104 -6.98 -9.24 -14.88
N SER A 105 -6.55 -9.80 -13.74
CA SER A 105 -7.49 -10.50 -12.86
C SER A 105 -8.50 -9.52 -12.25
N PHE A 106 -8.10 -8.28 -11.96
CA PHE A 106 -9.00 -7.23 -11.52
C PHE A 106 -10.15 -7.00 -12.51
N ALA A 107 -9.85 -6.84 -13.81
CA ALA A 107 -10.88 -6.62 -14.83
C ALA A 107 -11.91 -7.74 -14.89
N GLY A 108 -11.49 -8.98 -14.59
CA GLY A 108 -12.36 -10.16 -14.60
C GLY A 108 -13.22 -10.34 -13.34
N HIS A 109 -12.91 -9.67 -12.24
CA HIS A 109 -13.56 -9.90 -10.95
C HIS A 109 -14.26 -8.68 -10.34
N THR A 110 -13.87 -7.46 -10.76
CA THR A 110 -14.42 -6.21 -10.20
C THR A 110 -15.86 -5.94 -10.65
N ASP A 111 -16.61 -5.19 -9.85
CA ASP A 111 -17.93 -4.64 -10.20
C ASP A 111 -17.87 -3.42 -11.16
N ILE A 112 -16.64 -2.93 -11.47
CA ILE A 112 -16.42 -1.77 -12.34
C ILE A 112 -15.39 -2.05 -13.46
N PRO A 113 -15.56 -3.10 -14.28
CA PRO A 113 -14.53 -3.50 -15.25
C PRO A 113 -14.16 -2.38 -16.24
N LEU A 114 -15.11 -1.54 -16.63
CA LEU A 114 -14.88 -0.45 -17.57
C LEU A 114 -13.98 0.67 -16.99
N PHE A 115 -13.79 0.71 -15.66
CA PHE A 115 -12.86 1.64 -15.01
C PHE A 115 -11.42 1.47 -15.51
N THR A 116 -11.05 0.27 -15.94
CA THR A 116 -9.72 -0.02 -16.47
C THR A 116 -9.38 0.78 -17.71
N TYR A 117 -10.37 1.16 -18.53
CA TYR A 117 -10.15 2.03 -19.69
C TYR A 117 -9.74 3.48 -19.35
N SER A 118 -9.81 3.87 -18.09
CA SER A 118 -9.21 5.11 -17.61
C SER A 118 -7.68 5.04 -17.58
N PHE A 119 -7.09 3.83 -17.61
CA PHE A 119 -5.65 3.60 -17.49
C PHE A 119 -5.05 2.89 -18.69
N PHE A 120 -5.86 2.13 -19.45
CA PHE A 120 -5.40 1.32 -20.59
C PHE A 120 -6.17 1.67 -21.86
N GLU A 121 -5.45 2.03 -22.91
CA GLU A 121 -6.05 2.41 -24.21
C GLU A 121 -6.72 1.25 -24.92
N LYS A 122 -6.14 0.05 -24.74
CA LYS A 122 -6.62 -1.18 -25.37
C LYS A 122 -6.98 -2.22 -24.32
N PRO A 123 -7.97 -3.07 -24.61
CA PRO A 123 -8.26 -4.21 -23.75
C PRO A 123 -7.06 -5.18 -23.71
N PHE A 124 -6.93 -5.93 -22.63
CA PHE A 124 -5.77 -6.81 -22.40
C PHE A 124 -5.66 -7.96 -23.43
N TRP A 125 -6.74 -8.36 -24.06
CA TRP A 125 -6.71 -9.39 -25.11
C TRP A 125 -6.14 -8.89 -26.46
N ASP A 126 -6.08 -7.58 -26.67
CA ASP A 126 -5.45 -6.96 -27.84
C ASP A 126 -4.02 -6.48 -27.53
N ASP A 127 -3.76 -6.04 -26.28
CA ASP A 127 -2.44 -5.55 -25.84
C ASP A 127 -2.27 -5.78 -24.32
N PRO A 128 -1.76 -6.94 -23.89
CA PRO A 128 -1.60 -7.27 -22.48
C PRO A 128 -0.41 -6.57 -21.81
N ASP A 129 0.60 -6.11 -22.55
CA ASP A 129 1.87 -5.63 -22.00
C ASP A 129 1.72 -4.42 -21.05
N PRO A 130 0.93 -3.37 -21.37
CA PRO A 130 0.69 -2.28 -20.42
C PRO A 130 0.02 -2.75 -19.12
N TRP A 131 -0.91 -3.71 -19.21
CA TRP A 131 -1.62 -4.26 -18.06
C TRP A 131 -0.66 -4.98 -17.10
N LEU A 132 0.20 -5.83 -17.65
CA LEU A 132 1.23 -6.53 -16.87
C LEU A 132 2.25 -5.55 -16.30
N LYS A 133 2.73 -4.61 -17.12
CA LYS A 133 3.71 -3.60 -16.71
C LYS A 133 3.27 -2.78 -15.49
N HIS A 134 1.98 -2.49 -15.37
CA HIS A 134 1.42 -1.71 -14.28
C HIS A 134 0.83 -2.57 -13.14
N SER A 135 0.96 -3.90 -13.22
CA SER A 135 0.53 -4.84 -12.16
C SER A 135 1.64 -5.07 -11.14
N SER A 136 1.40 -4.71 -9.87
CA SER A 136 2.38 -4.89 -8.77
C SER A 136 2.81 -6.35 -8.61
N LEU A 137 1.95 -7.31 -8.98
CA LEU A 137 2.24 -8.74 -8.94
C LEU A 137 3.48 -9.11 -9.76
N MET A 138 3.71 -8.43 -10.88
CA MET A 138 4.88 -8.68 -11.74
C MET A 138 6.20 -8.29 -11.08
N TYR A 139 6.16 -7.48 -10.05
CA TYR A 139 7.34 -7.00 -9.31
C TYR A 139 7.53 -7.67 -7.95
N VAL A 140 6.67 -8.63 -7.59
CA VAL A 140 6.74 -9.35 -6.31
C VAL A 140 8.10 -10.04 -6.11
N GLY A 141 8.78 -10.39 -7.19
CA GLY A 141 10.15 -10.93 -7.18
C GLY A 141 11.19 -10.03 -6.52
N ARG A 142 10.94 -8.73 -6.42
CA ARG A 142 11.82 -7.73 -5.80
C ARG A 142 11.42 -7.39 -4.36
N VAL A 143 10.24 -7.81 -3.91
CA VAL A 143 9.70 -7.46 -2.59
C VAL A 143 10.49 -8.20 -1.51
N THR A 144 11.00 -7.44 -0.55
CA THR A 144 11.61 -7.93 0.70
C THR A 144 10.89 -7.41 1.95
N THR A 145 10.02 -6.42 1.77
CA THR A 145 9.30 -5.74 2.85
C THR A 145 8.24 -6.64 3.46
N PRO A 146 8.28 -6.92 4.78
CA PRO A 146 7.22 -7.62 5.50
C PRO A 146 5.86 -6.96 5.28
N THR A 147 4.88 -7.72 4.81
CA THR A 147 3.61 -7.16 4.31
C THR A 147 2.39 -7.75 5.00
N LEU A 148 1.59 -6.88 5.64
CA LEU A 148 0.25 -7.19 6.10
C LEU A 148 -0.76 -6.84 5.00
N LEU A 149 -1.58 -7.80 4.61
CA LEU A 149 -2.65 -7.60 3.64
C LEU A 149 -3.99 -7.59 4.38
N MET A 150 -4.89 -6.69 3.98
CA MET A 150 -6.18 -6.53 4.63
C MET A 150 -7.28 -6.25 3.60
N THR A 151 -8.38 -7.03 3.62
CA THR A 151 -9.49 -6.85 2.68
C THR A 151 -10.81 -7.33 3.31
N GLY A 152 -11.91 -6.68 2.94
CA GLY A 152 -13.24 -7.17 3.19
C GLY A 152 -13.56 -8.36 2.28
N VAL A 153 -14.09 -9.44 2.85
CA VAL A 153 -14.43 -10.66 2.06
C VAL A 153 -15.54 -10.39 1.05
N LEU A 154 -16.40 -9.42 1.34
CA LEU A 154 -17.51 -9.00 0.47
C LEU A 154 -17.12 -7.88 -0.50
N ASP A 155 -15.84 -7.54 -0.59
CA ASP A 155 -15.34 -6.50 -1.48
C ASP A 155 -15.49 -6.94 -2.95
N ARG A 156 -16.31 -6.21 -3.69
CA ARG A 156 -16.49 -6.40 -5.13
C ARG A 156 -15.77 -5.34 -5.97
N ARG A 157 -15.28 -4.28 -5.32
CA ARG A 157 -14.56 -3.19 -5.97
C ARG A 157 -13.12 -3.58 -6.25
N THR A 158 -12.42 -4.02 -5.19
CA THR A 158 -11.10 -4.64 -5.28
C THR A 158 -11.20 -6.04 -4.65
N PRO A 159 -11.65 -7.01 -5.44
CA PRO A 159 -12.07 -8.30 -4.93
C PRO A 159 -11.00 -9.06 -4.16
N MET A 160 -11.42 -9.89 -3.21
CA MET A 160 -10.56 -10.68 -2.34
C MET A 160 -9.44 -11.43 -3.08
N PRO A 161 -9.65 -12.02 -4.29
CA PRO A 161 -8.59 -12.64 -5.06
C PRO A 161 -7.36 -11.75 -5.30
N GLN A 162 -7.53 -10.44 -5.48
CA GLN A 162 -6.40 -9.51 -5.60
C GLN A 162 -5.46 -9.57 -4.38
N THR A 163 -6.04 -9.63 -3.18
CA THR A 163 -5.28 -9.74 -1.94
C THR A 163 -4.64 -11.13 -1.79
N GLU A 164 -5.36 -12.19 -2.16
CA GLU A 164 -4.90 -13.58 -2.07
C GLU A 164 -3.77 -13.89 -3.04
N GLU A 165 -3.82 -13.40 -4.27
CA GLU A 165 -2.76 -13.54 -5.27
C GLU A 165 -1.44 -12.95 -4.76
N PHE A 166 -1.48 -11.74 -4.22
CA PHE A 166 -0.28 -11.10 -3.70
C PHE A 166 0.26 -11.80 -2.45
N TYR A 167 -0.65 -12.21 -1.54
CA TYR A 167 -0.28 -13.00 -0.37
C TYR A 167 0.41 -14.30 -0.76
N ALA A 168 -0.18 -15.06 -1.68
CA ALA A 168 0.39 -16.31 -2.16
C ALA A 168 1.78 -16.11 -2.76
N ALA A 169 1.95 -15.10 -3.62
CA ALA A 169 3.23 -14.77 -4.24
C ALA A 169 4.29 -14.38 -3.20
N LEU A 170 3.96 -13.56 -2.21
CA LEU A 170 4.86 -13.20 -1.10
C LEU A 170 5.27 -14.43 -0.29
N LYS A 171 4.33 -15.33 0.01
CA LYS A 171 4.61 -16.59 0.72
C LYS A 171 5.53 -17.52 -0.08
N MET A 172 5.30 -17.67 -1.38
CA MET A 172 6.17 -18.45 -2.27
C MET A 172 7.60 -17.89 -2.30
N ARG A 173 7.74 -16.58 -2.16
CA ARG A 173 9.04 -15.88 -2.08
C ARG A 173 9.71 -15.97 -0.70
N GLY A 174 9.04 -16.52 0.32
CA GLY A 174 9.54 -16.53 1.69
C GLY A 174 9.50 -15.17 2.39
N VAL A 175 8.82 -14.17 1.79
CA VAL A 175 8.64 -12.85 2.42
C VAL A 175 7.66 -12.97 3.58
N PRO A 176 7.97 -12.41 4.77
CA PRO A 176 7.03 -12.39 5.88
C PRO A 176 5.72 -11.70 5.46
N ALA A 177 4.64 -12.46 5.41
CA ALA A 177 3.33 -11.95 5.04
C ALA A 177 2.23 -12.55 5.92
N ALA A 178 1.22 -11.73 6.20
CA ALA A 178 -0.03 -12.13 6.83
C ALA A 178 -1.21 -11.53 6.08
N ILE A 179 -2.34 -12.21 6.11
CA ILE A 179 -3.60 -11.73 5.54
C ILE A 179 -4.64 -11.62 6.65
N LEU A 180 -5.32 -10.50 6.73
CA LEU A 180 -6.44 -10.25 7.62
C LEU A 180 -7.70 -10.03 6.80
N GLN A 181 -8.62 -10.96 6.90
CA GLN A 181 -9.90 -10.97 6.21
C GLN A 181 -11.00 -10.47 7.14
N PHE A 182 -11.79 -9.51 6.67
CA PHE A 182 -12.96 -9.01 7.38
C PHE A 182 -14.22 -9.58 6.73
N ASN A 183 -14.78 -10.63 7.33
CA ASN A 183 -15.89 -11.41 6.75
C ASN A 183 -17.15 -10.59 6.47
N ASP A 184 -17.33 -9.48 7.14
CA ASP A 184 -18.52 -8.64 7.11
C ASP A 184 -18.26 -7.23 6.52
N GLU A 185 -17.13 -7.04 5.84
CA GLU A 185 -16.77 -5.78 5.18
C GLU A 185 -16.85 -5.92 3.65
N PHE A 186 -17.30 -4.84 3.06
CA PHE A 186 -17.24 -4.58 1.62
C PHE A 186 -15.93 -3.87 1.26
N HIS A 187 -15.99 -2.86 0.38
CA HIS A 187 -14.79 -2.11 -0.01
C HIS A 187 -14.24 -1.29 1.16
N GLY A 188 -13.05 -1.63 1.60
CA GLY A 188 -12.41 -1.11 2.81
C GLY A 188 -12.37 -2.15 3.93
N THR A 189 -11.94 -1.72 5.13
CA THR A 189 -11.82 -2.59 6.30
C THR A 189 -12.30 -1.90 7.58
N ALA A 190 -13.09 -0.84 7.45
CA ALA A 190 -13.32 0.11 8.54
C ALA A 190 -14.72 0.71 8.54
N SER A 191 -15.72 0.06 7.92
CA SER A 191 -17.11 0.56 7.89
C SER A 191 -17.79 0.37 9.25
N LYS A 192 -17.38 -0.64 10.01
CA LYS A 192 -17.85 -0.88 11.38
C LYS A 192 -16.85 -0.33 12.39
N PRO A 193 -17.30 0.31 13.49
CA PRO A 193 -16.40 0.86 14.51
C PRO A 193 -15.39 -0.17 15.05
N SER A 194 -15.82 -1.41 15.28
CA SER A 194 -14.93 -2.50 15.74
C SER A 194 -13.86 -2.84 14.70
N ASN A 195 -14.20 -2.89 13.42
CA ASN A 195 -13.27 -3.18 12.34
C ASN A 195 -12.34 -2.00 12.06
N PHE A 196 -12.84 -0.77 12.23
CA PHE A 196 -12.01 0.44 12.17
C PHE A 196 -10.89 0.40 13.23
N ILE A 197 -11.23 0.04 14.47
CA ILE A 197 -10.25 -0.12 15.56
C ILE A 197 -9.29 -1.27 15.26
N ARG A 198 -9.81 -2.44 14.89
CA ARG A 198 -9.00 -3.62 14.54
C ARG A 198 -7.99 -3.32 13.44
N THR A 199 -8.43 -2.66 12.36
CA THR A 199 -7.55 -2.28 11.25
C THR A 199 -6.31 -1.52 11.77
N GLN A 200 -6.50 -0.53 12.62
CA GLN A 200 -5.42 0.28 13.15
C GLN A 200 -4.52 -0.50 14.11
N LEU A 201 -5.10 -1.28 15.02
CA LEU A 201 -4.34 -2.09 15.99
C LEU A 201 -3.45 -3.12 15.29
N TYR A 202 -3.98 -3.83 14.29
CA TYR A 202 -3.19 -4.79 13.53
C TYR A 202 -2.09 -4.12 12.70
N MET A 203 -2.36 -2.95 12.11
CA MET A 203 -1.34 -2.19 11.40
C MET A 203 -0.20 -1.78 12.34
N MET A 204 -0.51 -1.18 13.49
CA MET A 204 0.49 -0.77 14.48
C MET A 204 1.28 -1.97 15.02
N ALA A 205 0.60 -3.08 15.35
CA ALA A 205 1.25 -4.30 15.81
C ALA A 205 2.21 -4.86 14.74
N TRP A 206 1.81 -4.84 13.47
CA TRP A 206 2.65 -5.27 12.36
C TRP A 206 3.87 -4.37 12.19
N PHE A 207 3.69 -3.07 12.19
CA PHE A 207 4.77 -2.10 12.08
C PHE A 207 5.78 -2.24 13.22
N ASN A 208 5.31 -2.36 14.45
CA ASN A 208 6.18 -2.55 15.62
C ASN A 208 6.94 -3.87 15.57
N LYS A 209 6.31 -4.95 15.07
CA LYS A 209 6.96 -6.26 14.92
C LYS A 209 8.13 -6.24 13.93
N TYR A 210 8.03 -5.44 12.87
CA TYR A 210 9.02 -5.40 11.79
C TYR A 210 9.80 -4.08 11.73
N THR A 211 9.87 -3.38 12.86
CA THR A 211 10.82 -2.28 13.02
C THR A 211 12.24 -2.81 12.82
N ARG A 212 13.02 -2.18 11.95
CA ARG A 212 14.44 -2.56 11.78
C ARG A 212 15.20 -2.20 13.06
N ALA A 213 16.06 -3.10 13.53
CA ALA A 213 16.92 -2.82 14.67
C ALA A 213 17.89 -1.68 14.31
N THR A 214 18.03 -0.71 15.19
CA THR A 214 19.13 0.27 15.10
C THR A 214 20.43 -0.37 15.56
N ASP A 215 21.58 0.08 15.04
CA ASP A 215 22.88 -0.48 15.36
C ASP A 215 23.17 -0.59 16.88
N GLY A 216 22.58 0.30 17.71
CA GLY A 216 22.66 0.23 19.15
C GLY A 216 21.83 -0.89 19.82
N GLN A 217 20.84 -1.46 19.16
CA GLN A 217 20.04 -2.59 19.68
C GLN A 217 20.67 -3.94 19.37
N ILE A 218 21.46 -4.02 18.29
CA ILE A 218 22.23 -5.24 17.94
C ILE A 218 23.32 -5.51 18.99
N ALA A 219 23.95 -4.46 19.52
CA ALA A 219 24.99 -4.59 20.56
C ALA A 219 24.45 -5.17 21.89
N GLN A 220 23.22 -4.86 22.27
CA GLN A 220 22.63 -5.34 23.54
C GLN A 220 22.16 -6.80 23.49
N THR A 221 21.81 -7.34 22.31
CA THR A 221 21.42 -8.74 22.17
C THR A 221 22.60 -9.69 22.14
N THR A 222 23.81 -9.23 21.82
CA THR A 222 25.03 -10.04 21.83
C THR A 222 25.72 -10.09 23.20
N GLU A 223 25.48 -9.16 24.11
CA GLU A 223 26.01 -9.18 25.49
C GLU A 223 25.17 -10.01 26.46
N GLY A 224 23.89 -10.27 26.17
CA GLY A 224 23.02 -11.11 27.00
C GLY A 224 23.07 -12.62 26.74
N ALA A 225 23.90 -13.06 25.80
CA ALA A 225 24.04 -14.47 25.36
C ALA A 225 25.43 -15.10 25.69
N ARG A 226 26.07 -14.60 26.74
CA ARG A 226 27.31 -15.22 27.27
C ARG A 226 27.10 -15.69 28.70
#